data_ff0edfc23bb9404294a35256e0caaea7
#
_entry.id   ff0edfc23bb9404294a35256e0caaea7
#
_cell.length_a   1.000
_cell.length_b   1.000
_cell.length_c   1.000
_cell.angle_alpha   90.00
_cell.angle_beta   90.00
_cell.angle_gamma   90.00
#
_symmetry.space_group_name_H-M   'P 1'
#
loop_
_entity.id
_entity.type
_entity.pdbx_description
1 polymer ?
#
loop_
_entity_poly.entity_id
_entity_poly.type
_entity_poly.pdbx_seq_one_letter_code
_entity_poly.pdbx_strand_id
1 'polypeptide(L)'
;KDDAGENGDVIQTGIDAKEIDFKYNENYKNIYDLYTDNSVSEKGILGNKSVDDSMAEFALGDCAMVQNGNWAWSQINDINGNTVKAENIKFMSIYTGIKGEENQGICIGTENYLAINSQVSEEKQQASIDFINWLFTSDTGKAYVSGDLGFIAPFDTFNDDEKPADPLSKEVINWMSKDNINTVPWVFQAFPSQNFKDTFASALLEYVQGTQDWNYVVNTVKDSWKAEKAQ
;
A
#
# COMPACT_ATOMS: atom_id res chain seq x y z
N LYS A 1 3.80 15.53 6.17
CA LYS A 1 3.30 16.80 5.62
C LYS A 1 3.72 17.99 6.47
N ASP A 2 3.63 17.89 7.79
CA ASP A 2 3.92 19.02 8.68
C ASP A 2 5.39 19.49 8.61
N ASP A 3 6.32 18.56 8.38
CA ASP A 3 7.76 18.89 8.28
C ASP A 3 8.14 19.40 6.89
N ALA A 4 7.37 19.07 5.86
CA ALA A 4 7.57 19.55 4.49
C ALA A 4 6.90 20.92 4.22
N GLY A 5 6.02 21.41 5.11
CA GLY A 5 5.21 22.60 4.89
C GLY A 5 4.08 22.38 3.85
N GLU A 6 3.30 23.45 3.58
CA GLU A 6 2.11 23.33 2.70
C GLU A 6 2.43 22.92 1.25
N ASN A 7 3.63 23.22 0.76
CA ASN A 7 4.09 22.94 -0.60
C ASN A 7 5.35 22.05 -0.63
N GLY A 8 5.72 21.44 0.49
CA GLY A 8 6.91 20.62 0.60
C GLY A 8 6.75 19.23 -0.05
N ASP A 9 7.82 18.73 -0.64
CA ASP A 9 7.90 17.35 -1.11
C ASP A 9 8.13 16.42 0.07
N VAL A 10 7.08 15.69 0.46
CA VAL A 10 7.10 14.74 1.59
C VAL A 10 8.12 13.62 1.35
N ILE A 11 8.27 13.17 0.10
CA ILE A 11 9.21 12.12 -0.26
C ILE A 11 10.64 12.64 -0.09
N GLN A 12 10.94 13.82 -0.67
CA GLN A 12 12.28 14.41 -0.56
C GLN A 12 12.63 14.75 0.89
N THR A 13 11.68 15.30 1.65
CA THR A 13 11.86 15.55 3.09
C THR A 13 12.23 14.27 3.84
N GLY A 14 11.55 13.15 3.57
CA GLY A 14 11.86 11.86 4.17
C GLY A 14 13.20 11.27 3.69
N ILE A 15 13.57 11.47 2.42
CA ILE A 15 14.87 11.07 1.89
C ILE A 15 16.00 11.81 2.62
N ASP A 16 15.85 13.09 2.85
CA ASP A 16 16.87 13.96 3.46
C ASP A 16 16.94 13.86 4.99
N ALA A 17 15.85 13.36 5.62
CA ALA A 17 15.79 13.27 7.07
C ALA A 17 16.80 12.27 7.63
N LYS A 18 17.76 12.76 8.43
CA LYS A 18 18.74 11.93 9.13
C LYS A 18 18.19 11.29 10.39
N GLU A 19 17.20 11.90 10.99
CA GLU A 19 16.51 11.46 12.20
C GLU A 19 15.01 11.75 12.04
N ILE A 20 14.17 11.00 12.75
CA ILE A 20 12.73 11.24 12.84
C ILE A 20 12.32 11.27 14.31
N ASP A 21 11.32 12.08 14.66
CA ASP A 21 10.77 12.13 16.01
C ASP A 21 9.60 11.16 16.24
N PHE A 22 9.03 10.61 15.16
CA PHE A 22 7.84 9.76 15.15
C PHE A 22 6.65 10.44 15.88
N LYS A 23 6.43 11.71 15.56
CA LYS A 23 5.50 12.63 16.22
C LYS A 23 4.08 12.05 16.41
N TYR A 24 3.56 11.33 15.43
CA TYR A 24 2.21 10.77 15.46
C TYR A 24 2.18 9.29 15.90
N ASN A 25 3.17 8.84 16.66
CA ASN A 25 3.28 7.45 17.08
C ASN A 25 2.04 6.97 17.87
N GLU A 26 1.44 7.82 18.72
CA GLU A 26 0.23 7.46 19.47
C GLU A 26 -1.00 7.26 18.56
N ASN A 27 -1.13 8.08 17.52
CA ASN A 27 -2.20 7.88 16.54
C ASN A 27 -2.01 6.57 15.78
N TYR A 28 -0.77 6.25 15.40
CA TYR A 28 -0.43 4.97 14.78
C TYR A 28 -0.72 3.79 15.72
N LYS A 29 -0.31 3.90 17.00
CA LYS A 29 -0.61 2.92 18.03
C LYS A 29 -2.12 2.64 18.14
N ASN A 30 -2.93 3.69 18.22
CA ASN A 30 -4.38 3.56 18.36
C ASN A 30 -5.01 2.79 17.20
N ILE A 31 -4.54 3.04 15.96
CA ILE A 31 -5.01 2.29 14.79
C ILE A 31 -4.51 0.85 14.84
N TYR A 32 -3.25 0.64 15.20
CA TYR A 32 -2.68 -0.71 15.30
C TYR A 32 -3.39 -1.54 16.39
N ASP A 33 -3.67 -0.94 17.54
CA ASP A 33 -4.45 -1.56 18.62
C ASP A 33 -5.88 -1.87 18.15
N LEU A 34 -6.53 -0.95 17.43
CA LEU A 34 -7.87 -1.17 16.87
C LEU A 34 -7.91 -2.42 15.99
N TYR A 35 -6.94 -2.58 15.09
CA TYR A 35 -6.84 -3.77 14.24
C TYR A 35 -6.59 -5.04 15.07
N THR A 36 -5.62 -5.00 15.97
CA THR A 36 -5.20 -6.19 16.71
C THR A 36 -6.16 -6.61 17.81
N ASP A 37 -6.88 -5.65 18.41
CA ASP A 37 -7.94 -5.94 19.42
C ASP A 37 -9.21 -6.53 18.79
N ASN A 38 -9.44 -6.26 17.50
CA ASN A 38 -10.59 -6.76 16.74
C ASN A 38 -10.22 -7.83 15.71
N SER A 39 -9.02 -8.37 15.78
CA SER A 39 -8.57 -9.44 14.89
C SER A 39 -9.37 -10.73 15.12
N VAL A 40 -9.63 -11.46 14.03
CA VAL A 40 -10.18 -12.82 14.07
C VAL A 40 -9.25 -13.77 14.85
N SER A 41 -7.95 -13.54 14.74
CA SER A 41 -6.93 -14.35 15.40
C SER A 41 -6.47 -13.74 16.73
N GLU A 42 -6.15 -14.59 17.68
CA GLU A 42 -5.54 -14.16 18.94
C GLU A 42 -4.19 -13.48 18.73
N LYS A 43 -3.89 -12.45 19.52
CA LYS A 43 -2.67 -11.63 19.38
C LYS A 43 -1.37 -12.46 19.38
N GLY A 44 -1.31 -13.53 20.17
CA GLY A 44 -0.14 -14.39 20.28
C GLY A 44 0.22 -15.15 19.00
N ILE A 45 -0.71 -15.32 18.08
CA ILE A 45 -0.50 -16.09 16.84
C ILE A 45 -0.49 -15.22 15.58
N LEU A 46 -0.64 -13.90 15.69
CA LEU A 46 -0.72 -13.01 14.54
C LEU A 46 0.50 -13.13 13.60
N GLY A 47 1.69 -13.35 14.14
CA GLY A 47 2.90 -13.57 13.35
C GLY A 47 2.94 -14.87 12.55
N ASN A 48 2.01 -15.79 12.79
CA ASN A 48 1.89 -17.06 12.07
C ASN A 48 0.89 -17.01 10.91
N LYS A 49 0.20 -15.88 10.73
CA LYS A 49 -0.77 -15.68 9.67
C LYS A 49 -0.10 -15.12 8.42
N SER A 50 -0.45 -15.69 7.29
CA SER A 50 -0.08 -15.15 5.98
C SER A 50 -1.12 -14.14 5.48
N VAL A 51 -0.77 -13.43 4.40
CA VAL A 51 -1.74 -12.59 3.68
C VAL A 51 -2.88 -13.44 3.12
N ASP A 52 -2.58 -14.64 2.61
CA ASP A 52 -3.58 -15.56 2.05
C ASP A 52 -4.57 -16.03 3.12
N ASP A 53 -4.11 -16.30 4.35
CA ASP A 53 -4.99 -16.63 5.48
C ASP A 53 -5.97 -15.47 5.76
N SER A 54 -5.49 -14.24 5.77
CA SER A 54 -6.32 -13.06 6.01
C SER A 54 -7.35 -12.83 4.89
N MET A 55 -6.96 -13.08 3.64
CA MET A 55 -7.88 -12.99 2.50
C MET A 55 -8.94 -14.08 2.56
N ALA A 56 -8.58 -15.30 2.98
CA ALA A 56 -9.51 -16.39 3.18
C ALA A 56 -10.52 -16.10 4.31
N GLU A 57 -10.08 -15.61 5.46
CA GLU A 57 -10.95 -15.19 6.58
C GLU A 57 -11.97 -14.15 6.14
N PHE A 58 -11.54 -13.15 5.36
CA PHE A 58 -12.44 -12.14 4.81
C PHE A 58 -13.42 -12.74 3.78
N ALA A 59 -12.95 -13.57 2.86
CA ALA A 59 -13.76 -14.20 1.83
C ALA A 59 -14.85 -15.11 2.43
N LEU A 60 -14.53 -15.82 3.52
CA LEU A 60 -15.47 -16.72 4.21
C LEU A 60 -16.45 -15.98 5.13
N GLY A 61 -16.23 -14.69 5.37
CA GLY A 61 -17.10 -13.86 6.20
C GLY A 61 -16.76 -13.90 7.70
N ASP A 62 -15.60 -14.38 8.06
CA ASP A 62 -15.13 -14.41 9.45
C ASP A 62 -14.81 -13.01 9.98
N CYS A 63 -14.47 -12.08 9.08
CA CYS A 63 -14.30 -10.67 9.39
C CYS A 63 -15.01 -9.76 8.35
N ALA A 64 -15.43 -8.58 8.80
CA ALA A 64 -16.11 -7.61 7.95
C ALA A 64 -15.16 -6.67 7.22
N MET A 65 -13.90 -6.57 7.64
CA MET A 65 -12.90 -5.65 7.12
C MET A 65 -11.53 -6.32 7.11
N VAL A 66 -10.76 -6.03 6.06
CA VAL A 66 -9.37 -6.44 5.94
C VAL A 66 -8.56 -5.31 5.30
N GLN A 67 -7.30 -5.14 5.70
CA GLN A 67 -6.43 -4.14 5.10
C GLN A 67 -5.63 -4.80 3.96
N ASN A 68 -5.88 -4.33 2.72
CA ASN A 68 -5.12 -4.74 1.54
C ASN A 68 -5.36 -3.72 0.39
N GLY A 69 -4.89 -4.00 -0.82
CA GLY A 69 -5.06 -3.18 -2.01
C GLY A 69 -5.99 -3.80 -3.06
N ASN A 70 -6.13 -3.12 -4.20
CA ASN A 70 -6.99 -3.58 -5.29
C ASN A 70 -6.55 -4.93 -5.89
N TRP A 71 -5.28 -5.29 -5.79
CA TRP A 71 -4.75 -6.61 -6.20
C TRP A 71 -5.31 -7.80 -5.40
N ALA A 72 -5.97 -7.55 -4.28
CA ALA A 72 -6.52 -8.60 -3.42
C ALA A 72 -7.76 -9.28 -4.01
N TRP A 73 -8.38 -8.75 -5.06
CA TRP A 73 -9.63 -9.28 -5.57
C TRP A 73 -9.56 -10.76 -5.95
N SER A 74 -8.54 -11.19 -6.70
CA SER A 74 -8.38 -12.61 -7.06
C SER A 74 -8.15 -13.49 -5.83
N GLN A 75 -7.37 -13.01 -4.85
CA GLN A 75 -7.11 -13.73 -3.60
C GLN A 75 -8.37 -13.94 -2.76
N ILE A 76 -9.36 -13.06 -2.90
CA ILE A 76 -10.66 -13.16 -2.21
C ILE A 76 -11.65 -13.99 -3.05
N ASN A 77 -11.78 -13.66 -4.34
CA ASN A 77 -12.79 -14.24 -5.22
C ASN A 77 -12.57 -15.73 -5.47
N ASP A 78 -11.33 -16.17 -5.54
CA ASP A 78 -10.97 -17.56 -5.87
C ASP A 78 -11.02 -18.50 -4.66
N ILE A 79 -11.33 -18.00 -3.46
CA ILE A 79 -11.52 -18.82 -2.27
C ILE A 79 -12.78 -19.69 -2.41
N ASN A 80 -12.60 -20.99 -2.24
CA ASN A 80 -13.73 -21.92 -2.22
C ASN A 80 -14.66 -21.63 -1.02
N GLY A 81 -15.93 -21.39 -1.30
CA GLY A 81 -16.89 -20.98 -0.27
C GLY A 81 -16.97 -19.47 -0.05
N ASN A 82 -16.32 -18.65 -0.89
CA ASN A 82 -16.38 -17.20 -0.82
C ASN A 82 -17.82 -16.67 -0.71
N THR A 83 -18.05 -15.82 0.28
CA THR A 83 -19.34 -15.16 0.56
C THR A 83 -19.37 -13.70 0.11
N VAL A 84 -18.21 -13.13 -0.22
CA VAL A 84 -18.07 -11.73 -0.64
C VAL A 84 -18.52 -11.58 -2.09
N LYS A 85 -19.41 -10.63 -2.34
CA LYS A 85 -19.91 -10.33 -3.67
C LYS A 85 -19.30 -9.04 -4.20
N ALA A 86 -19.01 -9.01 -5.51
CA ALA A 86 -18.40 -7.89 -6.19
C ALA A 86 -19.12 -6.54 -5.94
N GLU A 87 -20.44 -6.55 -5.86
CA GLU A 87 -21.27 -5.37 -5.62
C GLU A 87 -21.20 -4.84 -4.17
N ASN A 88 -20.76 -5.68 -3.22
CA ASN A 88 -20.76 -5.36 -1.80
C ASN A 88 -19.39 -4.98 -1.25
N ILE A 89 -18.31 -5.27 -1.99
CA ILE A 89 -16.95 -4.93 -1.55
C ILE A 89 -16.64 -3.45 -1.83
N LYS A 90 -16.08 -2.75 -0.84
CA LYS A 90 -15.78 -1.33 -0.91
C LYS A 90 -14.47 -1.01 -0.21
N PHE A 91 -13.80 0.05 -0.65
CA PHE A 91 -12.70 0.64 0.11
C PHE A 91 -13.20 1.72 1.05
N MET A 92 -12.54 1.84 2.18
CA MET A 92 -12.69 2.96 3.11
C MET A 92 -11.32 3.52 3.51
N SER A 93 -11.29 4.80 3.83
CA SER A 93 -10.08 5.45 4.35
C SER A 93 -9.79 4.98 5.78
N ILE A 94 -8.51 4.93 6.12
CA ILE A 94 -8.05 4.71 7.49
C ILE A 94 -7.88 6.09 8.13
N TYR A 95 -8.75 6.42 9.08
CA TYR A 95 -8.66 7.66 9.85
C TYR A 95 -7.80 7.44 11.09
N THR A 96 -6.84 8.34 11.31
CA THR A 96 -5.83 8.23 12.36
C THR A 96 -6.13 9.10 13.58
N GLY A 97 -7.19 9.92 13.52
CA GLY A 97 -7.56 10.87 14.57
C GLY A 97 -6.73 12.16 14.54
N ILE A 98 -6.00 12.41 13.45
CA ILE A 98 -5.26 13.66 13.25
C ILE A 98 -6.20 14.72 12.68
N LYS A 99 -6.19 15.91 13.27
CA LYS A 99 -7.01 17.03 12.80
C LYS A 99 -6.70 17.37 11.32
N GLY A 100 -7.73 17.49 10.50
CA GLY A 100 -7.61 17.85 9.08
C GLY A 100 -7.65 16.64 8.15
N GLU A 101 -7.93 15.45 8.64
CA GLU A 101 -8.08 14.24 7.82
C GLU A 101 -9.50 14.00 7.29
N GLU A 102 -10.43 14.91 7.53
CA GLU A 102 -11.86 14.74 7.21
C GLU A 102 -12.11 14.50 5.72
N ASN A 103 -11.23 15.03 4.86
CA ASN A 103 -11.28 14.85 3.40
C ASN A 103 -10.21 13.87 2.89
N GLN A 104 -9.62 13.07 3.77
CA GLN A 104 -8.63 12.08 3.38
C GLN A 104 -9.30 10.90 2.68
N GLY A 105 -8.83 10.58 1.48
CA GLY A 105 -9.19 9.38 0.73
C GLY A 105 -8.28 8.19 1.05
N ILE A 106 -8.35 7.21 0.18
CA ILE A 106 -7.50 6.02 0.25
C ILE A 106 -6.09 6.32 -0.28
N CYS A 107 -5.13 5.43 0.02
CA CYS A 107 -3.78 5.54 -0.51
C CYS A 107 -3.76 5.15 -1.99
N ILE A 108 -3.36 6.08 -2.85
CA ILE A 108 -3.30 5.89 -4.31
C ILE A 108 -2.00 6.50 -4.83
N GLY A 109 -1.31 5.77 -5.70
CA GLY A 109 -0.11 6.24 -6.36
C GLY A 109 0.49 5.17 -7.26
N THR A 110 1.49 5.56 -8.05
CA THR A 110 2.25 4.61 -8.86
C THR A 110 3.18 3.83 -7.95
N GLU A 111 3.00 2.52 -7.89
CA GLU A 111 3.78 1.62 -7.04
C GLU A 111 4.90 0.93 -7.82
N ASN A 112 4.61 0.52 -9.05
CA ASN A 112 5.54 -0.25 -9.88
C ASN A 112 6.07 0.59 -11.04
N TYR A 113 7.37 0.42 -11.34
CA TYR A 113 8.08 1.14 -12.38
C TYR A 113 8.85 0.17 -13.26
N LEU A 114 8.85 0.43 -14.56
CA LEU A 114 9.73 -0.25 -15.50
C LEU A 114 11.00 0.59 -15.68
N ALA A 115 12.16 0.00 -15.45
CA ALA A 115 13.46 0.63 -15.64
C ALA A 115 14.26 -0.12 -16.72
N ILE A 116 14.90 0.63 -17.60
CA ILE A 116 15.78 0.07 -18.63
C ILE A 116 17.22 0.23 -18.17
N ASN A 117 17.97 -0.89 -18.15
CA ASN A 117 19.39 -0.85 -17.79
C ASN A 117 20.19 -0.09 -18.86
N SER A 118 20.73 1.08 -18.50
CA SER A 118 21.54 1.92 -19.39
C SER A 118 22.93 1.34 -19.69
N GLN A 119 23.36 0.28 -19.03
CA GLN A 119 24.66 -0.35 -19.24
C GLN A 119 24.65 -1.48 -20.30
N VAL A 120 23.48 -1.82 -20.85
CA VAL A 120 23.38 -2.77 -21.97
C VAL A 120 23.52 -2.06 -23.32
N SER A 121 23.72 -2.82 -24.42
CA SER A 121 23.83 -2.24 -25.77
C SER A 121 22.59 -1.44 -26.15
N GLU A 122 22.75 -0.45 -27.01
CA GLU A 122 21.65 0.39 -27.53
C GLU A 122 20.54 -0.45 -28.17
N GLU A 123 20.90 -1.52 -28.89
CA GLU A 123 19.94 -2.46 -29.48
C GLU A 123 19.03 -3.10 -28.39
N LYS A 124 19.61 -3.52 -27.27
CA LYS A 124 18.84 -4.10 -26.16
C LYS A 124 17.99 -3.04 -25.45
N GLN A 125 18.50 -1.82 -25.29
CA GLN A 125 17.72 -0.71 -24.75
C GLN A 125 16.53 -0.41 -25.65
N GLN A 126 16.74 -0.32 -26.98
CA GLN A 126 15.67 -0.06 -27.93
C GLN A 126 14.62 -1.18 -27.94
N ALA A 127 15.03 -2.44 -27.93
CA ALA A 127 14.11 -3.57 -27.84
C ALA A 127 13.25 -3.52 -26.55
N SER A 128 13.82 -3.08 -25.43
CA SER A 128 13.07 -2.88 -24.18
C SER A 128 12.06 -1.73 -24.31
N ILE A 129 12.44 -0.62 -24.92
CA ILE A 129 11.55 0.51 -25.21
C ILE A 129 10.39 0.08 -26.12
N ASP A 130 10.69 -0.66 -27.18
CA ASP A 130 9.70 -1.14 -28.13
C ASP A 130 8.69 -2.08 -27.44
N PHE A 131 9.17 -2.97 -26.56
CA PHE A 131 8.30 -3.83 -25.76
C PHE A 131 7.40 -3.04 -24.81
N ILE A 132 7.95 -2.07 -24.08
CA ILE A 132 7.18 -1.21 -23.17
C ILE A 132 6.12 -0.43 -23.95
N ASN A 133 6.50 0.17 -25.07
CA ASN A 133 5.56 0.88 -25.93
C ASN A 133 4.44 -0.05 -26.43
N TRP A 134 4.80 -1.23 -26.94
CA TRP A 134 3.82 -2.22 -27.38
C TRP A 134 2.86 -2.60 -26.24
N LEU A 135 3.38 -2.82 -25.02
CA LEU A 135 2.59 -3.24 -23.85
C LEU A 135 1.51 -2.21 -23.48
N PHE A 136 1.81 -0.92 -23.58
CA PHE A 136 0.91 0.16 -23.16
C PHE A 136 0.17 0.88 -24.29
N THR A 137 0.40 0.51 -25.55
CA THR A 137 -0.24 1.17 -26.70
C THR A 137 -0.95 0.24 -27.66
N SER A 138 -0.59 -1.05 -27.72
CA SER A 138 -1.29 -2.00 -28.58
C SER A 138 -2.53 -2.57 -27.90
N ASP A 139 -3.55 -2.95 -28.67
CA ASP A 139 -4.77 -3.55 -28.14
C ASP A 139 -4.47 -4.82 -27.32
N THR A 140 -3.55 -5.67 -27.80
CA THR A 140 -3.15 -6.88 -27.10
C THR A 140 -2.41 -6.57 -25.79
N GLY A 141 -1.45 -5.64 -25.82
CA GLY A 141 -0.71 -5.24 -24.64
C GLY A 141 -1.62 -4.62 -23.58
N LYS A 142 -2.51 -3.71 -23.97
CA LYS A 142 -3.49 -3.09 -23.07
C LYS A 142 -4.44 -4.12 -22.46
N ALA A 143 -4.89 -5.12 -23.25
CA ALA A 143 -5.73 -6.20 -22.74
C ALA A 143 -5.01 -7.02 -21.66
N TYR A 144 -3.72 -7.31 -21.79
CA TYR A 144 -2.93 -7.95 -20.74
C TYR A 144 -2.81 -7.07 -19.50
N VAL A 145 -2.49 -5.79 -19.65
CA VAL A 145 -2.27 -4.85 -18.53
C VAL A 145 -3.53 -4.70 -17.70
N SER A 146 -4.67 -4.44 -18.32
CA SER A 146 -5.92 -4.19 -17.58
C SER A 146 -6.72 -5.46 -17.26
N GLY A 147 -6.60 -6.50 -18.07
CA GLY A 147 -7.31 -7.77 -17.90
C GLY A 147 -6.54 -8.74 -17.00
N ASP A 148 -5.50 -9.38 -17.56
CA ASP A 148 -4.79 -10.47 -16.87
C ASP A 148 -3.98 -9.98 -15.66
N LEU A 149 -3.36 -8.79 -15.76
CA LEU A 149 -2.59 -8.19 -14.68
C LEU A 149 -3.45 -7.33 -13.72
N GLY A 150 -4.63 -6.90 -14.15
CA GLY A 150 -5.54 -6.08 -13.36
C GLY A 150 -4.97 -4.69 -12.98
N PHE A 151 -4.01 -4.17 -13.74
CA PHE A 151 -3.38 -2.88 -13.43
C PHE A 151 -4.27 -1.71 -13.89
N ILE A 152 -4.39 -0.72 -13.03
CA ILE A 152 -4.92 0.60 -13.39
C ILE A 152 -3.76 1.38 -14.00
N ALA A 153 -3.63 1.34 -15.34
CA ALA A 153 -2.54 2.01 -16.03
C ALA A 153 -2.68 3.54 -15.93
N PRO A 154 -1.62 4.27 -15.52
CA PRO A 154 -1.67 5.73 -15.38
C PRO A 154 -1.39 6.45 -16.71
N PHE A 155 -1.83 5.88 -17.84
CA PHE A 155 -1.58 6.40 -19.18
C PHE A 155 -2.88 6.78 -19.90
N ASP A 156 -2.86 7.87 -20.62
CA ASP A 156 -3.97 8.38 -21.45
C ASP A 156 -4.23 7.54 -22.71
N THR A 157 -3.38 6.56 -22.98
CA THR A 157 -3.57 5.57 -24.05
C THR A 157 -4.67 4.56 -23.75
N PHE A 158 -5.15 4.47 -22.49
CA PHE A 158 -6.23 3.59 -22.07
C PHE A 158 -7.57 4.33 -22.06
N ASN A 159 -8.51 3.87 -22.86
CA ASN A 159 -9.89 4.34 -22.83
C ASN A 159 -10.65 3.80 -21.62
N ASP A 160 -11.85 4.32 -21.35
CA ASP A 160 -12.66 3.91 -20.19
C ASP A 160 -13.06 2.42 -20.22
N ASP A 161 -13.29 1.86 -21.39
CA ASP A 161 -13.63 0.45 -21.60
C ASP A 161 -12.40 -0.49 -21.54
N GLU A 162 -11.20 0.07 -21.54
CA GLU A 162 -9.94 -0.66 -21.38
C GLU A 162 -9.41 -0.65 -19.94
N LYS A 163 -10.16 -0.06 -18.99
CA LYS A 163 -9.82 -0.08 -17.57
C LYS A 163 -10.16 -1.42 -16.93
N PRO A 164 -9.50 -1.80 -15.82
CA PRO A 164 -9.79 -3.07 -15.14
C PRO A 164 -11.26 -3.23 -14.77
N ALA A 165 -11.79 -4.43 -14.97
CA ALA A 165 -13.21 -4.74 -14.73
C ALA A 165 -13.49 -5.24 -13.31
N ASP A 166 -12.47 -5.58 -12.52
CA ASP A 166 -12.63 -6.07 -11.17
C ASP A 166 -13.21 -5.00 -10.21
N PRO A 167 -13.92 -5.42 -9.15
CA PRO A 167 -14.63 -4.49 -8.28
C PRO A 167 -13.71 -3.59 -7.46
N LEU A 168 -12.52 -4.06 -7.05
CA LEU A 168 -11.59 -3.26 -6.25
C LEU A 168 -10.88 -2.20 -7.09
N SER A 169 -10.49 -2.51 -8.31
CA SER A 169 -9.95 -1.52 -9.25
C SER A 169 -11.00 -0.45 -9.59
N LYS A 170 -12.26 -0.84 -9.78
CA LYS A 170 -13.36 0.13 -9.96
C LYS A 170 -13.55 1.03 -8.74
N GLU A 171 -13.41 0.50 -7.53
CA GLU A 171 -13.45 1.33 -6.31
C GLU A 171 -12.30 2.33 -6.25
N VAL A 172 -11.06 1.95 -6.61
CA VAL A 172 -9.95 2.91 -6.68
C VAL A 172 -10.26 4.03 -7.68
N ILE A 173 -10.72 3.70 -8.88
CA ILE A 173 -11.10 4.68 -9.91
C ILE A 173 -12.23 5.60 -9.39
N ASN A 174 -13.22 5.05 -8.70
CA ASN A 174 -14.29 5.81 -8.07
C ASN A 174 -13.75 6.77 -6.99
N TRP A 175 -12.80 6.34 -6.16
CA TRP A 175 -12.15 7.22 -5.18
C TRP A 175 -11.35 8.34 -5.83
N MET A 176 -10.66 8.07 -6.96
CA MET A 176 -9.93 9.09 -7.73
C MET A 176 -10.84 10.16 -8.34
N SER A 177 -12.09 9.82 -8.63
CA SER A 177 -13.07 10.73 -9.25
C SER A 177 -13.87 11.57 -8.25
N LYS A 178 -13.70 11.35 -6.94
CA LYS A 178 -14.45 12.12 -5.92
C LYS A 178 -13.92 13.53 -5.78
N ASP A 179 -14.81 14.50 -5.91
CA ASP A 179 -14.49 15.90 -5.62
C ASP A 179 -14.18 16.10 -4.13
N ASN A 180 -13.26 16.99 -3.83
CA ASN A 180 -12.86 17.38 -2.47
C ASN A 180 -12.29 16.26 -1.58
N ILE A 181 -11.86 15.16 -2.16
CA ILE A 181 -11.14 14.10 -1.46
C ILE A 181 -9.66 14.12 -1.86
N ASN A 182 -8.79 14.18 -0.88
CA ASN A 182 -7.34 14.13 -1.08
C ASN A 182 -6.85 12.69 -1.00
N THR A 183 -6.31 12.16 -2.08
CA THR A 183 -5.63 10.86 -2.03
C THR A 183 -4.35 10.95 -1.22
N VAL A 184 -3.98 9.86 -0.56
CA VAL A 184 -2.73 9.74 0.18
C VAL A 184 -1.69 9.11 -0.74
N PRO A 185 -0.57 9.78 -1.05
CA PRO A 185 0.44 9.23 -1.93
C PRO A 185 1.25 8.13 -1.23
N TRP A 186 1.76 7.19 -2.01
CA TRP A 186 2.77 6.24 -1.56
C TRP A 186 4.10 6.98 -1.29
N VAL A 187 4.71 6.70 -0.15
CA VAL A 187 5.97 7.35 0.28
C VAL A 187 7.10 6.35 0.52
N PHE A 188 7.07 5.22 -0.16
CA PHE A 188 8.05 4.14 0.02
C PHE A 188 9.50 4.59 -0.15
N GLN A 189 9.74 5.53 -1.06
CA GLN A 189 11.07 6.07 -1.36
C GLN A 189 11.67 6.85 -0.17
N ALA A 190 10.83 7.34 0.75
CA ALA A 190 11.28 8.04 1.93
C ALA A 190 11.90 7.11 2.98
N PHE A 191 11.51 5.83 2.99
CA PHE A 191 12.06 4.85 3.93
C PHE A 191 13.53 4.52 3.63
N PRO A 192 14.37 4.32 4.66
CA PRO A 192 15.79 4.06 4.46
C PRO A 192 16.06 2.78 3.65
N SER A 193 15.37 1.68 3.99
CA SER A 193 15.59 0.39 3.37
C SER A 193 14.45 -0.59 3.63
N GLN A 194 14.53 -1.78 3.04
CA GLN A 194 13.65 -2.90 3.40
C GLN A 194 13.94 -3.38 4.82
N ASN A 195 15.21 -3.44 5.23
CA ASN A 195 15.59 -3.85 6.58
C ASN A 195 14.97 -2.96 7.68
N PHE A 196 14.86 -1.65 7.43
CA PHE A 196 14.13 -0.76 8.32
C PHE A 196 12.67 -1.18 8.47
N LYS A 197 11.99 -1.49 7.37
CA LYS A 197 10.58 -1.92 7.37
C LYS A 197 10.39 -3.22 8.14
N ASP A 198 11.29 -4.19 7.93
CA ASP A 198 11.26 -5.50 8.60
C ASP A 198 11.52 -5.36 10.11
N THR A 199 12.45 -4.48 10.50
CA THR A 199 12.74 -4.15 11.89
C THR A 199 11.53 -3.50 12.57
N PHE A 200 10.87 -2.56 11.90
CA PHE A 200 9.65 -1.93 12.39
C PHE A 200 8.52 -2.95 12.55
N ALA A 201 8.29 -3.79 11.54
CA ALA A 201 7.27 -4.83 11.58
C ALA A 201 7.51 -5.83 12.73
N SER A 202 8.76 -6.22 12.97
CA SER A 202 9.13 -7.10 14.08
C SER A 202 8.84 -6.46 15.44
N ALA A 203 9.17 -5.18 15.61
CA ALA A 203 8.88 -4.45 16.85
C ALA A 203 7.37 -4.34 17.12
N LEU A 204 6.55 -4.13 16.07
CA LEU A 204 5.09 -4.12 16.16
C LEU A 204 4.55 -5.50 16.57
N LEU A 205 5.11 -6.59 16.03
CA LEU A 205 4.72 -7.94 16.39
C LEU A 205 5.05 -8.26 17.86
N GLU A 206 6.25 -7.88 18.33
CA GLU A 206 6.63 -8.04 19.74
C GLU A 206 5.73 -7.24 20.67
N TYR A 207 5.32 -6.04 20.29
CA TYR A 207 4.37 -5.24 21.04
C TYR A 207 3.00 -5.90 21.13
N VAL A 208 2.42 -6.35 20.02
CA VAL A 208 1.08 -6.96 20.01
C VAL A 208 1.05 -8.30 20.76
N GLN A 209 2.15 -9.04 20.76
CA GLN A 209 2.31 -10.28 21.51
C GLN A 209 2.57 -10.04 23.01
N GLY A 210 2.73 -8.79 23.43
CA GLY A 210 2.95 -8.40 24.84
C GLY A 210 4.36 -8.71 25.37
N THR A 211 5.32 -8.97 24.47
CA THR A 211 6.72 -9.21 24.85
C THR A 211 7.51 -7.91 25.00
N GLN A 212 7.05 -6.83 24.35
CA GLN A 212 7.61 -5.49 24.44
C GLN A 212 6.50 -4.44 24.63
N ASP A 213 6.85 -3.26 25.13
CA ASP A 213 5.94 -2.13 25.26
C ASP A 213 5.99 -1.20 24.02
N TRP A 214 5.09 -0.21 23.99
CA TRP A 214 5.05 0.75 22.89
C TRP A 214 6.29 1.66 22.80
N ASN A 215 6.94 1.96 23.93
CA ASN A 215 8.17 2.73 23.93
C ASN A 215 9.31 1.99 23.21
N TYR A 216 9.34 0.67 23.32
CA TYR A 216 10.27 -0.15 22.54
C TYR A 216 10.06 0.04 21.04
N VAL A 217 8.81 0.02 20.55
CA VAL A 217 8.49 0.27 19.13
C VAL A 217 8.99 1.65 18.70
N VAL A 218 8.65 2.70 19.47
CA VAL A 218 9.05 4.08 19.16
C VAL A 218 10.56 4.23 19.08
N ASN A 219 11.29 3.67 20.05
CA ASN A 219 12.74 3.74 20.09
C ASN A 219 13.36 2.95 18.93
N THR A 220 12.87 1.73 18.67
CA THR A 220 13.34 0.90 17.55
C THR A 220 13.20 1.63 16.21
N VAL A 221 12.06 2.27 15.97
CA VAL A 221 11.82 3.04 14.73
C VAL A 221 12.82 4.21 14.62
N LYS A 222 13.01 4.98 15.68
CA LYS A 222 13.92 6.15 15.68
C LYS A 222 15.38 5.73 15.50
N ASP A 223 15.82 4.73 16.23
CA ASP A 223 17.21 4.27 16.25
C ASP A 223 17.58 3.58 14.93
N SER A 224 16.69 2.72 14.37
CA SER A 224 16.94 2.06 13.10
C SER A 224 16.93 3.05 11.93
N TRP A 225 16.03 4.04 11.92
CA TRP A 225 16.04 5.12 10.93
C TRP A 225 17.38 5.84 10.95
N LYS A 226 17.80 6.33 12.12
CA LYS A 226 19.06 7.05 12.31
C LYS A 226 20.27 6.22 11.88
N ALA A 227 20.31 4.96 12.27
CA ALA A 227 21.44 4.08 11.95
C ALA A 227 21.58 3.83 10.43
N GLU A 228 20.48 3.67 9.71
CA GLU A 228 20.50 3.41 8.27
C GLU A 228 20.75 4.70 7.44
N LYS A 229 20.28 5.85 7.91
CA LYS A 229 20.53 7.14 7.25
C LYS A 229 21.93 7.72 7.55
N ALA A 230 22.68 7.12 8.45
CA ALA A 230 24.07 7.50 8.72
C ALA A 230 25.09 6.84 7.77
N GLN A 231 24.66 5.87 6.96
CA GLN A 231 25.48 5.21 5.94
C GLN A 231 25.46 5.98 4.63
#